data_05e39f2f7ea71b4689294c87892da074
#
_entry.id   05e39f2f7ea71b4689294c87892da074
#
_cell.length_a   1.000
_cell.length_b   1.000
_cell.length_c   1.000
_cell.angle_alpha   90.00
_cell.angle_beta   90.00
_cell.angle_gamma   90.00
#
_symmetry.space_group_name_H-M   'P 1'
#
loop_
_entity.id
_entity.type
_entity.pdbx_description
1 polymer ?
#
loop_
_entity_poly.entity_id
_entity_poly.type
_entity_poly.pdbx_seq_one_letter_code
_entity_poly.pdbx_strand_id
1 'polypeptide(L)'
;DKPFFTFPTLASNCASCTAISVIYNADGTFKEYAYLKAPALHTFINTKIIAESPEKLFWAGIGDALSKEYEVVFACRDKGMTHTPLLGRVLAEACTKPLVSYGKKALEDCRNNVSSKNIEQIALDIIITTGLVSNFTVHQNNPDPKDDYYYNSSLAHCVYYGASLFPKCEHDHLHGEIVSFGVLCLLTYDEQFEERQRIFEFNHSIGLPCTLGEIALTEEDVPAIAHKAASVVEWTYVPGEPSEEKFIKAILDTDKAGKEFLAKRI
;
A
#
# COMPACT_ATOMS: atom_id res chain seq x y z
N ASP A 1 -28.98 1.71 -12.68
CA ASP A 1 -27.74 2.28 -12.15
C ASP A 1 -28.03 3.69 -11.67
N LYS A 2 -27.76 4.01 -10.40
CA LYS A 2 -27.90 5.35 -9.84
C LYS A 2 -26.50 5.95 -9.64
N PRO A 3 -26.29 7.24 -9.97
CA PRO A 3 -25.04 7.91 -9.61
C PRO A 3 -24.92 7.97 -8.08
N PHE A 4 -23.69 7.83 -7.58
CA PHE A 4 -23.40 7.98 -6.18
C PHE A 4 -22.23 8.96 -5.98
N PHE A 5 -22.16 9.51 -4.78
CA PHE A 5 -21.13 10.46 -4.37
C PHE A 5 -20.47 9.95 -3.10
N THR A 6 -19.20 10.25 -2.93
CA THR A 6 -18.45 9.88 -1.73
C THR A 6 -17.98 11.10 -0.95
N PHE A 7 -17.97 10.97 0.36
CA PHE A 7 -17.54 12.01 1.31
C PHE A 7 -16.58 11.35 2.30
N PRO A 8 -15.31 11.13 1.92
CA PRO A 8 -14.35 10.49 2.82
C PRO A 8 -14.13 11.36 4.06
N THR A 9 -14.28 10.75 5.23
CA THR A 9 -14.03 11.38 6.52
C THR A 9 -12.64 11.08 7.05
N LEU A 10 -11.89 10.26 6.31
CA LEU A 10 -10.55 9.78 6.63
C LEU A 10 -9.76 9.57 5.34
N ALA A 11 -8.49 9.93 5.33
CA ALA A 11 -7.56 9.59 4.27
C ALA A 11 -6.68 8.40 4.70
N SER A 12 -7.23 7.19 4.65
CA SER A 12 -6.53 5.95 4.98
C SER A 12 -6.34 5.01 3.78
N ASN A 13 -7.09 5.24 2.70
CA ASN A 13 -7.01 4.52 1.43
C ASN A 13 -7.76 5.26 0.32
N CYS A 14 -7.75 4.70 -0.87
CA CYS A 14 -8.37 5.30 -2.07
C CYS A 14 -9.79 4.81 -2.37
N ALA A 15 -10.42 3.99 -1.54
CA ALA A 15 -11.70 3.33 -1.85
C ALA A 15 -12.83 4.31 -2.23
N SER A 16 -12.80 5.54 -1.69
CA SER A 16 -13.80 6.56 -2.04
C SER A 16 -13.70 7.07 -3.49
N CYS A 17 -12.60 6.79 -4.20
CA CYS A 17 -12.32 7.23 -5.57
C CYS A 17 -12.18 6.05 -6.55
N THR A 18 -12.32 4.80 -6.08
CA THR A 18 -12.13 3.61 -6.92
C THR A 18 -13.44 2.93 -7.31
N ALA A 19 -13.38 2.13 -8.40
CA ALA A 19 -14.45 1.24 -8.81
C ALA A 19 -14.34 -0.16 -8.16
N ILE A 20 -13.55 -0.29 -7.10
CA ILE A 20 -13.34 -1.53 -6.36
C ILE A 20 -13.81 -1.33 -4.93
N SER A 21 -14.52 -2.32 -4.39
CA SER A 21 -14.92 -2.35 -3.00
C SER A 21 -14.50 -3.68 -2.37
N VAL A 22 -13.87 -3.62 -1.21
CA VAL A 22 -13.52 -4.81 -0.43
C VAL A 22 -14.71 -5.18 0.44
N ILE A 23 -15.23 -6.38 0.27
CA ILE A 23 -16.39 -6.87 1.02
C ILE A 23 -15.90 -7.83 2.10
N TYR A 24 -16.39 -7.62 3.31
CA TYR A 24 -16.09 -8.45 4.48
C TYR A 24 -17.34 -9.20 4.95
N ASN A 25 -17.14 -10.36 5.57
CA ASN A 25 -18.15 -11.09 6.31
C ASN A 25 -18.49 -10.36 7.63
N ALA A 26 -19.57 -10.77 8.28
CA ALA A 26 -19.99 -10.17 9.56
C ALA A 26 -18.99 -10.38 10.71
N ASP A 27 -18.12 -11.36 10.61
CA ASP A 27 -17.03 -11.64 11.55
C ASP A 27 -15.73 -10.86 11.26
N GLY A 28 -15.74 -9.99 10.23
CA GLY A 28 -14.58 -9.18 9.82
C GLY A 28 -13.63 -9.88 8.84
N THR A 29 -13.85 -11.14 8.49
CA THR A 29 -13.01 -11.85 7.53
C THR A 29 -13.26 -11.35 6.10
N PHE A 30 -12.20 -11.32 5.27
CA PHE A 30 -12.31 -10.98 3.85
C PHE A 30 -13.27 -11.94 3.14
N LYS A 31 -14.19 -11.39 2.35
CA LYS A 31 -15.13 -12.16 1.54
C LYS A 31 -14.77 -12.14 0.06
N GLU A 32 -14.78 -10.95 -0.54
CA GLU A 32 -14.56 -10.80 -1.99
C GLU A 32 -14.23 -9.36 -2.38
N TYR A 33 -13.70 -9.17 -3.57
CA TYR A 33 -13.68 -7.86 -4.24
C TYR A 33 -14.95 -7.68 -5.06
N ALA A 34 -15.68 -6.59 -4.83
CA ALA A 34 -16.78 -6.16 -5.68
C ALA A 34 -16.29 -5.11 -6.67
N TYR A 35 -16.37 -5.41 -7.96
CA TYR A 35 -16.01 -4.48 -9.03
C TYR A 35 -17.26 -3.73 -9.49
N LEU A 36 -17.22 -2.41 -9.35
CA LEU A 36 -18.27 -1.51 -9.79
C LEU A 36 -18.07 -1.16 -11.27
N LYS A 37 -19.15 -0.80 -11.97
CA LYS A 37 -19.07 -0.39 -13.38
C LYS A 37 -18.31 0.93 -13.58
N ALA A 38 -18.32 1.79 -12.58
CA ALA A 38 -17.61 3.07 -12.55
C ALA A 38 -17.37 3.48 -11.11
N PRO A 39 -16.34 4.30 -10.85
CA PRO A 39 -16.14 4.93 -9.54
C PRO A 39 -17.26 5.92 -9.22
N ALA A 40 -17.23 6.52 -8.03
CA ALA A 40 -18.14 7.59 -7.65
C ALA A 40 -18.11 8.73 -8.67
N LEU A 41 -19.27 9.31 -8.96
CA LEU A 41 -19.39 10.44 -9.91
C LEU A 41 -18.60 11.67 -9.41
N HIS A 42 -18.62 11.91 -8.10
CA HIS A 42 -17.79 12.92 -7.43
C HIS A 42 -17.35 12.41 -6.07
N THR A 43 -16.13 12.76 -5.69
CA THR A 43 -15.55 12.57 -4.36
C THR A 43 -15.32 13.94 -3.73
N PHE A 44 -16.02 14.22 -2.62
CA PHE A 44 -15.95 15.50 -1.91
C PHE A 44 -15.02 15.39 -0.72
N ILE A 45 -13.82 15.97 -0.82
CA ILE A 45 -12.78 15.91 0.22
C ILE A 45 -12.81 17.18 1.06
N ASN A 46 -13.08 17.05 2.36
CA ASN A 46 -13.00 18.14 3.33
C ASN A 46 -11.74 17.94 4.19
N THR A 47 -10.71 18.73 3.93
CA THR A 47 -9.41 18.63 4.62
C THR A 47 -9.51 18.93 6.12
N LYS A 48 -10.52 19.70 6.57
CA LYS A 48 -10.75 19.92 7.99
C LYS A 48 -11.22 18.64 8.70
N ILE A 49 -12.15 17.91 8.10
CA ILE A 49 -12.63 16.63 8.64
C ILE A 49 -11.48 15.63 8.71
N ILE A 50 -10.63 15.58 7.66
CA ILE A 50 -9.47 14.71 7.63
C ILE A 50 -8.43 15.11 8.69
N ALA A 51 -8.17 16.40 8.90
CA ALA A 51 -7.25 16.88 9.92
C ALA A 51 -7.74 16.57 11.36
N GLU A 52 -9.06 16.48 11.56
CA GLU A 52 -9.69 16.14 12.84
C GLU A 52 -9.90 14.61 13.01
N SER A 53 -9.51 13.80 12.04
CA SER A 53 -9.61 12.34 12.10
C SER A 53 -8.55 11.72 13.03
N PRO A 54 -8.73 10.46 13.50
CA PRO A 54 -7.72 9.80 14.31
C PRO A 54 -6.36 9.72 13.60
N GLU A 55 -5.34 10.38 14.15
CA GLU A 55 -3.99 10.47 13.58
C GLU A 55 -3.42 9.10 13.19
N LYS A 56 -3.61 8.07 14.03
CA LYS A 56 -3.11 6.71 13.76
C LYS A 56 -3.65 6.13 12.44
N LEU A 57 -4.90 6.44 12.08
CA LEU A 57 -5.51 5.95 10.84
C LEU A 57 -5.01 6.74 9.61
N PHE A 58 -4.77 8.04 9.77
CA PHE A 58 -4.16 8.87 8.73
C PHE A 58 -2.69 8.45 8.49
N TRP A 59 -1.94 8.18 9.57
CA TRP A 59 -0.58 7.65 9.53
C TRP A 59 -0.50 6.31 8.78
N ALA A 60 -1.40 5.37 9.09
CA ALA A 60 -1.47 4.11 8.37
C ALA A 60 -1.82 4.31 6.89
N GLY A 61 -2.65 5.30 6.57
CA GLY A 61 -2.97 5.68 5.19
C GLY A 61 -1.75 6.15 4.39
N ILE A 62 -0.82 6.85 5.03
CA ILE A 62 0.48 7.21 4.42
C ILE A 62 1.29 5.95 4.11
N GLY A 63 1.33 4.99 5.06
CA GLY A 63 2.03 3.72 4.88
C GLY A 63 1.46 2.86 3.76
N ASP A 64 0.13 2.81 3.63
CA ASP A 64 -0.55 2.11 2.54
C ASP A 64 -0.27 2.77 1.17
N ALA A 65 -0.44 4.08 1.09
CA ALA A 65 -0.23 4.83 -0.15
C ALA A 65 1.22 4.76 -0.65
N LEU A 66 2.19 4.58 0.26
CA LEU A 66 3.61 4.43 -0.08
C LEU A 66 3.87 3.22 -1.00
N SER A 67 3.05 2.17 -0.91
CA SER A 67 3.19 0.98 -1.73
C SER A 67 2.87 1.22 -3.21
N LYS A 68 2.02 2.20 -3.51
CA LYS A 68 1.39 2.35 -4.83
C LYS A 68 2.39 2.48 -5.97
N GLU A 69 3.37 3.37 -5.83
CA GLU A 69 4.40 3.55 -6.85
C GLU A 69 5.21 2.27 -7.04
N TYR A 70 5.77 1.74 -5.95
CA TYR A 70 6.69 0.62 -6.01
C TYR A 70 6.04 -0.65 -6.55
N GLU A 71 4.84 -0.96 -6.10
CA GLU A 71 4.14 -2.16 -6.52
C GLU A 71 3.67 -2.10 -7.97
N VAL A 72 3.09 -0.96 -8.38
CA VAL A 72 2.60 -0.80 -9.76
C VAL A 72 3.77 -0.79 -10.75
N VAL A 73 4.83 -0.03 -10.47
CA VAL A 73 6.01 0.01 -11.34
C VAL A 73 6.67 -1.37 -11.44
N PHE A 74 6.74 -2.10 -10.33
CA PHE A 74 7.27 -3.45 -10.28
C PHE A 74 6.40 -4.45 -11.05
N ALA A 75 5.09 -4.52 -10.77
CA ALA A 75 4.16 -5.45 -11.41
C ALA A 75 4.01 -5.21 -12.93
N CYS A 76 4.21 -3.97 -13.38
CA CYS A 76 4.15 -3.59 -14.80
C CYS A 76 5.44 -3.87 -15.59
N ARG A 77 6.53 -4.27 -14.91
CA ARG A 77 7.83 -4.48 -15.57
C ARG A 77 7.73 -5.58 -16.62
N ASP A 78 8.34 -5.33 -17.77
CA ASP A 78 8.40 -6.27 -18.91
C ASP A 78 7.02 -6.72 -19.44
N LYS A 79 5.95 -6.00 -19.12
CA LYS A 79 4.62 -6.25 -19.66
C LYS A 79 4.38 -5.38 -20.91
N GLY A 80 3.87 -6.00 -21.97
CA GLY A 80 3.38 -5.30 -23.17
C GLY A 80 2.09 -4.52 -22.84
N MET A 81 2.21 -3.35 -22.24
CA MET A 81 1.07 -2.60 -21.72
C MET A 81 0.30 -1.86 -22.83
N THR A 82 -1.01 -1.97 -22.81
CA THR A 82 -1.91 -1.12 -23.58
C THR A 82 -2.04 0.28 -22.96
N HIS A 83 -2.75 1.18 -23.64
CA HIS A 83 -2.87 2.58 -23.23
C HIS A 83 -3.26 2.80 -21.75
N THR A 84 -4.33 2.16 -21.29
CA THR A 84 -4.90 2.45 -19.97
C THR A 84 -3.98 2.02 -18.82
N PRO A 85 -3.48 0.78 -18.74
CA PRO A 85 -2.56 0.40 -17.68
C PRO A 85 -1.21 1.14 -17.78
N LEU A 86 -0.75 1.50 -18.98
CA LEU A 86 0.45 2.33 -19.16
C LEU A 86 0.26 3.72 -18.51
N LEU A 87 -0.91 4.33 -18.69
CA LEU A 87 -1.23 5.60 -18.05
C LEU A 87 -1.24 5.46 -16.52
N GLY A 88 -1.84 4.39 -15.99
CA GLY A 88 -1.82 4.08 -14.57
C GLY A 88 -0.40 3.94 -14.00
N ARG A 89 0.48 3.23 -14.73
CA ARG A 89 1.90 3.10 -14.36
C ARG A 89 2.61 4.46 -14.30
N VAL A 90 2.40 5.32 -15.30
CA VAL A 90 3.01 6.67 -15.32
C VAL A 90 2.49 7.53 -14.17
N LEU A 91 1.21 7.44 -13.82
CA LEU A 91 0.65 8.14 -12.66
C LEU A 91 1.19 7.61 -11.34
N ALA A 92 1.46 6.31 -11.24
CA ALA A 92 2.01 5.70 -10.03
C ALA A 92 3.36 6.32 -9.63
N GLU A 93 4.20 6.70 -10.61
CA GLU A 93 5.49 7.36 -10.38
C GLU A 93 5.36 8.73 -9.67
N ALA A 94 4.15 9.26 -9.51
CA ALA A 94 3.89 10.52 -8.80
C ALA A 94 3.50 10.32 -7.32
N CYS A 95 3.24 9.08 -6.85
CA CYS A 95 2.67 8.84 -5.52
C CYS A 95 3.67 9.06 -4.37
N THR A 96 4.89 8.56 -4.48
CA THR A 96 5.84 8.56 -3.33
C THR A 96 6.34 9.97 -2.97
N LYS A 97 6.55 10.83 -3.95
CA LYS A 97 7.16 12.15 -3.73
C LYS A 97 6.35 13.04 -2.78
N PRO A 98 5.02 13.21 -2.93
CA PRO A 98 4.22 13.98 -1.97
C PRO A 98 4.27 13.38 -0.56
N LEU A 99 4.17 12.05 -0.43
CA LEU A 99 4.19 11.35 0.85
C LEU A 99 5.48 11.66 1.62
N VAL A 100 6.64 11.51 0.99
CA VAL A 100 7.93 11.78 1.61
C VAL A 100 8.13 13.26 1.91
N SER A 101 7.64 14.16 1.03
CA SER A 101 7.85 15.61 1.19
C SER A 101 6.96 16.25 2.26
N TYR A 102 5.72 15.78 2.39
CA TYR A 102 4.70 16.42 3.24
C TYR A 102 4.24 15.54 4.40
N GLY A 103 4.47 14.21 4.36
CA GLY A 103 3.86 13.24 5.28
C GLY A 103 4.15 13.54 6.75
N LYS A 104 5.41 13.79 7.10
CA LYS A 104 5.78 14.12 8.49
C LYS A 104 5.07 15.38 8.99
N LYS A 105 5.04 16.43 8.18
CA LYS A 105 4.39 17.69 8.55
C LYS A 105 2.87 17.56 8.59
N ALA A 106 2.30 16.79 7.67
CA ALA A 106 0.86 16.51 7.67
C ALA A 106 0.42 15.74 8.93
N LEU A 107 1.23 14.78 9.42
CA LEU A 107 0.96 14.08 10.68
C LEU A 107 1.01 15.03 11.88
N GLU A 108 1.99 15.95 11.93
CA GLU A 108 2.05 16.98 12.97
C GLU A 108 0.81 17.88 12.92
N ASP A 109 0.38 18.29 11.72
CA ASP A 109 -0.80 19.12 11.53
C ASP A 109 -2.10 18.35 11.91
N CYS A 110 -2.22 17.07 11.56
CA CYS A 110 -3.33 16.20 11.97
C CYS A 110 -3.40 16.05 13.49
N ARG A 111 -2.27 15.79 14.16
CA ARG A 111 -2.17 15.69 15.63
C ARG A 111 -2.66 16.95 16.34
N ASN A 112 -2.50 18.09 15.69
CA ASN A 112 -2.95 19.40 16.19
C ASN A 112 -4.34 19.83 15.65
N ASN A 113 -5.02 18.98 14.89
CA ASN A 113 -6.31 19.27 14.21
C ASN A 113 -6.23 20.51 13.29
N VAL A 114 -5.10 20.71 12.65
CA VAL A 114 -4.84 21.86 11.75
C VAL A 114 -5.06 21.44 10.30
N SER A 115 -6.11 21.97 9.67
CA SER A 115 -6.30 21.84 8.22
C SER A 115 -5.28 22.71 7.49
N SER A 116 -4.31 22.09 6.89
CA SER A 116 -3.16 22.76 6.25
C SER A 116 -2.96 22.33 4.80
N LYS A 117 -2.05 23.00 4.11
CA LYS A 117 -1.60 22.59 2.77
C LYS A 117 -0.96 21.20 2.79
N ASN A 118 -0.30 20.82 3.88
CA ASN A 118 0.31 19.48 3.99
C ASN A 118 -0.78 18.40 4.07
N ILE A 119 -1.82 18.60 4.89
CA ILE A 119 -3.00 17.70 4.95
C ILE A 119 -3.64 17.57 3.56
N GLU A 120 -3.83 18.71 2.87
CA GLU A 120 -4.42 18.69 1.52
C GLU A 120 -3.57 17.84 0.54
N GLN A 121 -2.25 18.03 0.51
CA GLN A 121 -1.39 17.28 -0.41
C GLN A 121 -1.42 15.77 -0.12
N ILE A 122 -1.36 15.35 1.15
CA ILE A 122 -1.41 13.95 1.52
C ILE A 122 -2.80 13.35 1.28
N ALA A 123 -3.87 14.07 1.62
CA ALA A 123 -5.24 13.58 1.37
C ALA A 123 -5.53 13.40 -0.13
N LEU A 124 -5.08 14.34 -0.98
CA LEU A 124 -5.20 14.23 -2.43
C LEU A 124 -4.37 13.07 -2.97
N ASP A 125 -3.18 12.85 -2.43
CA ASP A 125 -2.34 11.75 -2.87
C ASP A 125 -2.95 10.39 -2.49
N ILE A 126 -3.31 10.19 -1.22
CA ILE A 126 -3.92 8.93 -0.72
C ILE A 126 -5.25 8.64 -1.41
N ILE A 127 -6.12 9.65 -1.63
CA ILE A 127 -7.48 9.41 -2.13
C ILE A 127 -7.53 9.45 -3.65
N ILE A 128 -6.95 10.49 -4.26
CA ILE A 128 -7.13 10.75 -5.69
C ILE A 128 -6.00 10.12 -6.51
N THR A 129 -4.73 10.40 -6.20
CA THR A 129 -3.63 9.89 -7.02
C THR A 129 -3.61 8.36 -7.01
N THR A 130 -3.60 7.74 -5.83
CA THR A 130 -3.60 6.27 -5.72
C THR A 130 -4.91 5.66 -6.24
N GLY A 131 -6.05 6.37 -6.11
CA GLY A 131 -7.35 5.94 -6.63
C GLY A 131 -7.41 5.93 -8.16
N LEU A 132 -6.87 6.96 -8.81
CA LEU A 132 -6.75 7.00 -10.28
C LEU A 132 -5.81 5.89 -10.77
N VAL A 133 -4.68 5.70 -10.11
CA VAL A 133 -3.76 4.59 -10.41
C VAL A 133 -4.50 3.27 -10.34
N SER A 134 -5.24 3.01 -9.25
CA SER A 134 -6.02 1.78 -9.07
C SER A 134 -7.05 1.57 -10.18
N ASN A 135 -7.78 2.62 -10.57
CA ASN A 135 -8.78 2.53 -11.64
C ASN A 135 -8.16 2.22 -13.02
N PHE A 136 -6.89 2.61 -13.25
CA PHE A 136 -6.22 2.35 -14.53
C PHE A 136 -5.39 1.05 -14.53
N THR A 137 -5.01 0.54 -13.37
CA THR A 137 -4.15 -0.65 -13.24
C THR A 137 -4.91 -1.93 -12.88
N VAL A 138 -6.24 -1.84 -12.75
CA VAL A 138 -7.12 -2.99 -12.53
C VAL A 138 -8.23 -3.00 -13.57
N HIS A 139 -8.37 -4.12 -14.26
CA HIS A 139 -9.51 -4.41 -15.13
C HIS A 139 -9.79 -5.89 -15.03
N GLN A 140 -10.92 -6.23 -14.45
CA GLN A 140 -11.30 -7.61 -14.14
C GLN A 140 -12.75 -7.87 -14.59
N ASN A 141 -13.09 -9.13 -14.77
CA ASN A 141 -14.40 -9.57 -15.22
C ASN A 141 -14.75 -9.12 -16.64
N ASN A 142 -13.76 -9.04 -17.52
CA ASN A 142 -13.97 -8.76 -18.93
C ASN A 142 -14.72 -9.92 -19.61
N PRO A 143 -15.47 -9.64 -20.71
CA PRO A 143 -16.06 -10.70 -21.52
C PRO A 143 -15.03 -11.68 -22.07
N ASP A 144 -13.83 -11.23 -22.43
CA ASP A 144 -12.67 -12.08 -22.69
C ASP A 144 -11.70 -11.97 -21.50
N PRO A 145 -11.47 -13.04 -20.72
CA PRO A 145 -10.54 -13.03 -19.58
C PRO A 145 -9.08 -12.69 -19.96
N LYS A 146 -8.71 -12.76 -21.23
CA LYS A 146 -7.37 -12.35 -21.71
C LYS A 146 -7.15 -10.85 -21.61
N ASP A 147 -8.23 -10.08 -21.54
CA ASP A 147 -8.19 -8.62 -21.36
C ASP A 147 -8.13 -8.22 -19.88
N ASP A 148 -8.21 -9.19 -18.96
CA ASP A 148 -8.06 -8.94 -17.52
C ASP A 148 -6.60 -8.63 -17.17
N TYR A 149 -6.43 -7.62 -16.33
CA TYR A 149 -5.13 -7.31 -15.73
C TYR A 149 -5.30 -6.77 -14.31
N TYR A 150 -4.26 -6.99 -13.50
CA TYR A 150 -4.19 -6.52 -12.13
C TYR A 150 -2.76 -6.15 -11.78
N TYR A 151 -2.41 -4.86 -11.88
CA TYR A 151 -1.07 -4.35 -11.56
C TYR A 151 -1.08 -3.43 -10.32
N ASN A 152 -2.17 -3.45 -9.55
CA ASN A 152 -2.46 -2.49 -8.49
C ASN A 152 -1.66 -2.71 -7.22
N SER A 153 -1.32 -3.95 -6.92
CA SER A 153 -0.54 -4.38 -5.74
C SER A 153 0.39 -5.53 -6.10
N SER A 154 1.37 -5.81 -5.25
CA SER A 154 2.38 -6.84 -5.46
C SER A 154 2.98 -7.31 -4.12
N LEU A 155 4.31 -7.42 -4.01
CA LEU A 155 5.01 -8.03 -2.88
C LEU A 155 4.80 -7.30 -1.54
N ALA A 156 4.54 -5.99 -1.52
CA ALA A 156 4.27 -5.29 -0.27
C ALA A 156 2.95 -5.77 0.37
N HIS A 157 1.90 -5.90 -0.44
CA HIS A 157 0.63 -6.50 0.01
C HIS A 157 0.75 -8.00 0.27
N CYS A 158 1.62 -8.73 -0.45
CA CYS A 158 1.93 -10.13 -0.14
C CYS A 158 2.46 -10.30 1.29
N VAL A 159 3.30 -9.38 1.79
CA VAL A 159 3.72 -9.36 3.20
C VAL A 159 2.53 -9.21 4.12
N TYR A 160 1.62 -8.26 3.84
CA TYR A 160 0.41 -8.07 4.64
C TYR A 160 -0.47 -9.32 4.70
N TYR A 161 -0.77 -9.94 3.56
CA TYR A 161 -1.60 -11.16 3.54
C TYR A 161 -0.94 -12.33 4.30
N GLY A 162 0.38 -12.44 4.23
CA GLY A 162 1.11 -13.42 5.02
C GLY A 162 1.10 -13.08 6.52
N ALA A 163 1.29 -11.83 6.88
CA ALA A 163 1.28 -11.33 8.25
C ALA A 163 -0.09 -11.50 8.93
N SER A 164 -1.20 -11.42 8.17
CA SER A 164 -2.56 -11.62 8.68
C SER A 164 -2.84 -13.05 9.19
N LEU A 165 -1.95 -14.00 8.93
CA LEU A 165 -2.02 -15.34 9.56
C LEU A 165 -1.72 -15.31 11.06
N PHE A 166 -1.08 -14.26 11.55
CA PHE A 166 -0.61 -14.14 12.92
C PHE A 166 -1.52 -13.17 13.69
N PRO A 167 -2.38 -13.67 14.60
CA PRO A 167 -3.39 -12.87 15.27
C PRO A 167 -2.82 -11.64 15.99
N LYS A 168 -1.62 -11.75 16.56
CA LYS A 168 -0.97 -10.65 17.26
C LYS A 168 -0.59 -9.52 16.30
N CYS A 169 -0.14 -9.86 15.10
CA CYS A 169 0.12 -8.85 14.06
C CYS A 169 -1.19 -8.25 13.54
N GLU A 170 -2.18 -9.08 13.21
CA GLU A 170 -3.46 -8.65 12.64
C GLU A 170 -4.25 -7.73 13.57
N HIS A 171 -4.27 -8.01 14.89
CA HIS A 171 -5.06 -7.25 15.85
C HIS A 171 -4.39 -5.97 16.35
N ASP A 172 -3.07 -5.99 16.49
CA ASP A 172 -2.33 -4.88 17.11
C ASP A 172 -1.82 -3.85 16.09
N HIS A 173 -1.73 -4.24 14.80
CA HIS A 173 -1.16 -3.42 13.73
C HIS A 173 -2.17 -3.11 12.63
N LEU A 174 -2.03 -1.94 12.02
CA LEU A 174 -2.90 -1.50 10.93
C LEU A 174 -2.39 -1.99 9.57
N HIS A 175 -3.31 -2.18 8.63
CA HIS A 175 -3.01 -2.62 7.26
C HIS A 175 -1.84 -1.85 6.64
N GLY A 176 -1.95 -0.52 6.56
CA GLY A 176 -0.91 0.31 5.93
C GLY A 176 0.41 0.35 6.70
N GLU A 177 0.39 0.13 8.02
CA GLU A 177 1.59 -0.05 8.82
C GLU A 177 2.38 -1.28 8.34
N ILE A 178 1.72 -2.43 8.20
CA ILE A 178 2.34 -3.67 7.71
C ILE A 178 2.77 -3.54 6.25
N VAL A 179 1.93 -2.95 5.40
CA VAL A 179 2.23 -2.71 3.98
C VAL A 179 3.48 -1.84 3.82
N SER A 180 3.70 -0.84 4.67
CA SER A 180 4.90 0.01 4.61
C SER A 180 6.20 -0.76 4.86
N PHE A 181 6.20 -1.77 5.76
CA PHE A 181 7.30 -2.72 5.90
C PHE A 181 7.42 -3.61 4.66
N GLY A 182 6.30 -4.03 4.10
CA GLY A 182 6.25 -4.78 2.84
C GLY A 182 6.90 -4.04 1.67
N VAL A 183 6.81 -2.70 1.61
CA VAL A 183 7.53 -1.88 0.62
C VAL A 183 9.04 -2.06 0.74
N LEU A 184 9.58 -2.07 1.96
CA LEU A 184 11.00 -2.32 2.19
C LEU A 184 11.42 -3.73 1.73
N CYS A 185 10.54 -4.72 1.94
CA CYS A 185 10.75 -6.10 1.46
C CYS A 185 10.74 -6.18 -0.07
N LEU A 186 9.79 -5.48 -0.74
CA LEU A 186 9.74 -5.40 -2.20
C LEU A 186 11.02 -4.78 -2.75
N LEU A 187 11.46 -3.64 -2.21
CA LEU A 187 12.68 -2.96 -2.64
C LEU A 187 13.93 -3.83 -2.42
N THR A 188 13.94 -4.66 -1.39
CA THR A 188 15.01 -5.64 -1.15
C THR A 188 14.96 -6.77 -2.17
N TYR A 189 13.77 -7.32 -2.44
CA TYR A 189 13.56 -8.37 -3.45
C TYR A 189 14.01 -7.92 -4.84
N ASP A 190 13.76 -6.65 -5.15
CA ASP A 190 14.07 -6.00 -6.43
C ASP A 190 15.47 -5.37 -6.46
N GLU A 191 16.27 -5.55 -5.41
CA GLU A 191 17.66 -5.07 -5.28
C GLU A 191 17.80 -3.53 -5.38
N GLN A 192 16.76 -2.79 -5.08
CA GLN A 192 16.73 -1.31 -5.05
C GLN A 192 17.21 -0.78 -3.69
N PHE A 193 18.46 -1.07 -3.33
CA PHE A 193 18.98 -0.82 -1.98
C PHE A 193 19.11 0.67 -1.61
N GLU A 194 19.41 1.55 -2.56
CA GLU A 194 19.48 3.00 -2.33
C GLU A 194 18.08 3.55 -2.02
N GLU A 195 17.09 3.15 -2.80
CA GLU A 195 15.71 3.55 -2.58
C GLU A 195 15.16 2.97 -1.28
N ARG A 196 15.46 1.71 -0.97
CA ARG A 196 15.15 1.10 0.32
C ARG A 196 15.72 1.92 1.49
N GLN A 197 16.95 2.40 1.37
CA GLN A 197 17.56 3.24 2.40
C GLN A 197 16.80 4.55 2.59
N ARG A 198 16.38 5.18 1.50
CA ARG A 198 15.55 6.40 1.54
C ARG A 198 14.21 6.15 2.24
N ILE A 199 13.59 4.99 1.98
CA ILE A 199 12.31 4.63 2.60
C ILE A 199 12.49 4.21 4.07
N PHE A 200 13.59 3.57 4.46
CA PHE A 200 13.92 3.38 5.88
C PHE A 200 13.96 4.72 6.64
N GLU A 201 14.60 5.73 6.06
CA GLU A 201 14.70 7.07 6.67
C GLU A 201 13.31 7.72 6.79
N PHE A 202 12.48 7.61 5.76
CA PHE A 202 11.13 8.12 5.80
C PHE A 202 10.28 7.39 6.85
N ASN A 203 10.22 6.05 6.80
CA ASN A 203 9.46 5.24 7.76
C ASN A 203 9.85 5.60 9.20
N HIS A 204 11.14 5.55 9.51
CA HIS A 204 11.63 5.91 10.84
C HIS A 204 11.23 7.34 11.25
N SER A 205 11.28 8.31 10.32
CA SER A 205 10.98 9.72 10.59
C SER A 205 9.53 9.98 11.03
N ILE A 206 8.61 9.08 10.71
CA ILE A 206 7.18 9.16 11.04
C ILE A 206 6.69 7.98 11.89
N GLY A 207 7.59 7.09 12.32
CA GLY A 207 7.28 5.94 13.19
C GLY A 207 6.63 4.77 12.47
N LEU A 208 6.76 4.64 11.14
CA LEU A 208 6.41 3.43 10.40
C LEU A 208 7.49 2.35 10.61
N PRO A 209 7.11 1.05 10.57
CA PRO A 209 8.02 -0.04 10.88
C PRO A 209 9.17 -0.19 9.89
N CYS A 210 10.33 -0.57 10.42
CA CYS A 210 11.55 -0.88 9.70
C CYS A 210 12.00 -2.35 9.89
N THR A 211 11.40 -3.05 10.85
CA THR A 211 11.76 -4.43 11.24
C THR A 211 10.53 -5.30 11.49
N LEU A 212 10.70 -6.62 11.43
CA LEU A 212 9.65 -7.60 11.79
C LEU A 212 9.17 -7.40 13.23
N GLY A 213 10.08 -7.15 14.16
CA GLY A 213 9.74 -6.96 15.57
C GLY A 213 8.81 -5.79 15.82
N GLU A 214 8.87 -4.72 15.01
CA GLU A 214 7.98 -3.56 15.13
C GLU A 214 6.54 -3.83 14.65
N ILE A 215 6.30 -4.98 13.98
CA ILE A 215 4.97 -5.46 13.60
C ILE A 215 4.63 -6.81 14.29
N ALA A 216 5.23 -7.07 15.44
CA ALA A 216 5.01 -8.26 16.27
C ALA A 216 5.26 -9.61 15.56
N LEU A 217 6.16 -9.64 14.57
CA LEU A 217 6.61 -10.81 13.83
C LEU A 217 8.07 -11.14 14.15
N THR A 218 8.45 -12.39 13.86
CA THR A 218 9.80 -12.92 14.04
C THR A 218 10.33 -13.56 12.76
N GLU A 219 11.62 -13.88 12.73
CA GLU A 219 12.23 -14.59 11.59
C GLU A 219 11.61 -16.01 11.38
N GLU A 220 11.08 -16.62 12.45
CA GLU A 220 10.43 -17.95 12.39
C GLU A 220 9.09 -17.90 11.65
N ASP A 221 8.42 -16.74 11.58
CA ASP A 221 7.13 -16.55 10.91
C ASP A 221 7.29 -16.40 9.39
N VAL A 222 8.49 -16.02 8.91
CA VAL A 222 8.73 -15.62 7.52
C VAL A 222 8.41 -16.74 6.50
N PRO A 223 8.73 -18.03 6.74
CA PRO A 223 8.36 -19.08 5.78
C PRO A 223 6.83 -19.21 5.58
N ALA A 224 6.03 -19.05 6.64
CA ALA A 224 4.57 -19.09 6.53
C ALA A 224 4.03 -17.86 5.79
N ILE A 225 4.64 -16.68 5.99
CA ILE A 225 4.32 -15.45 5.26
C ILE A 225 4.55 -15.65 3.76
N ALA A 226 5.71 -16.17 3.37
CA ALA A 226 6.05 -16.39 1.97
C ALA A 226 5.15 -17.45 1.30
N HIS A 227 4.85 -18.52 2.02
CA HIS A 227 3.93 -19.55 1.53
C HIS A 227 2.52 -19.00 1.30
N LYS A 228 2.00 -18.19 2.22
CA LYS A 228 0.72 -17.51 2.04
C LYS A 228 0.76 -16.53 0.87
N ALA A 229 1.82 -15.75 0.73
CA ALA A 229 2.05 -14.83 -0.37
C ALA A 229 1.95 -15.54 -1.74
N ALA A 230 2.51 -16.74 -1.88
CA ALA A 230 2.45 -17.50 -3.12
C ALA A 230 1.02 -17.95 -3.52
N SER A 231 0.05 -17.84 -2.62
CA SER A 231 -1.35 -18.22 -2.86
C SER A 231 -2.27 -17.07 -3.29
N VAL A 232 -1.79 -15.82 -3.29
CA VAL A 232 -2.61 -14.66 -3.63
C VAL A 232 -2.39 -14.19 -5.07
N VAL A 233 -3.34 -13.45 -5.62
CA VAL A 233 -3.30 -13.02 -7.03
C VAL A 233 -2.11 -12.13 -7.34
N GLU A 234 -1.69 -11.30 -6.41
CA GLU A 234 -0.54 -10.38 -6.52
C GLU A 234 0.76 -11.12 -6.88
N TRP A 235 0.93 -12.33 -6.37
CA TRP A 235 2.10 -13.17 -6.66
C TRP A 235 2.23 -13.50 -8.15
N THR A 236 1.11 -13.66 -8.86
CA THR A 236 1.10 -14.00 -10.29
C THR A 236 1.59 -12.84 -11.18
N TYR A 237 1.63 -11.63 -10.65
CA TYR A 237 2.08 -10.43 -11.35
C TYR A 237 3.52 -10.03 -11.00
N VAL A 238 4.19 -10.77 -10.14
CA VAL A 238 5.62 -10.58 -9.86
C VAL A 238 6.42 -10.80 -11.14
N PRO A 239 7.33 -9.90 -11.55
CA PRO A 239 8.13 -10.06 -12.76
C PRO A 239 9.03 -11.27 -12.71
N GLY A 240 9.19 -11.93 -13.85
CA GLY A 240 10.02 -13.15 -13.99
C GLY A 240 9.33 -14.37 -13.37
N GLU A 241 10.13 -15.24 -12.78
CA GLU A 241 9.66 -16.42 -12.04
C GLU A 241 9.74 -16.14 -10.53
N PRO A 242 8.60 -15.88 -9.86
CA PRO A 242 8.60 -15.63 -8.42
C PRO A 242 9.04 -16.87 -7.65
N SER A 243 9.86 -16.68 -6.61
CA SER A 243 10.39 -17.74 -5.77
C SER A 243 10.12 -17.43 -4.30
N GLU A 244 9.46 -18.36 -3.59
CA GLU A 244 9.26 -18.26 -2.15
C GLU A 244 10.60 -18.11 -1.42
N GLU A 245 11.64 -18.85 -1.84
CA GLU A 245 12.97 -18.77 -1.23
C GLU A 245 13.58 -17.37 -1.37
N LYS A 246 13.50 -16.76 -2.57
CA LYS A 246 13.97 -15.40 -2.80
C LYS A 246 13.18 -14.40 -1.95
N PHE A 247 11.87 -14.61 -1.78
CA PHE A 247 11.02 -13.73 -0.99
C PHE A 247 11.32 -13.86 0.51
N ILE A 248 11.48 -15.08 1.03
CA ILE A 248 11.95 -15.34 2.40
C ILE A 248 13.26 -14.59 2.65
N LYS A 249 14.23 -14.77 1.76
CA LYS A 249 15.52 -14.08 1.86
C LYS A 249 15.36 -12.57 1.89
N ALA A 250 14.50 -12.00 1.02
CA ALA A 250 14.28 -10.57 0.96
C ALA A 250 13.67 -10.02 2.26
N ILE A 251 12.72 -10.72 2.87
CA ILE A 251 12.12 -10.33 4.15
C ILE A 251 13.17 -10.36 5.26
N LEU A 252 13.96 -11.43 5.35
CA LEU A 252 15.02 -11.58 6.37
C LEU A 252 16.15 -10.54 6.19
N ASP A 253 16.58 -10.29 4.95
CA ASP A 253 17.58 -9.26 4.65
C ASP A 253 17.06 -7.85 4.94
N THR A 254 15.75 -7.62 4.76
CA THR A 254 15.09 -6.35 5.14
C THR A 254 15.11 -6.16 6.64
N ASP A 255 14.70 -7.15 7.42
CA ASP A 255 14.69 -7.11 8.88
C ASP A 255 16.09 -6.86 9.43
N LYS A 256 17.09 -7.60 8.93
CA LYS A 256 18.50 -7.40 9.29
C LYS A 256 18.96 -5.97 9.00
N ALA A 257 18.69 -5.46 7.79
CA ALA A 257 19.07 -4.10 7.40
C ALA A 257 18.35 -3.04 8.24
N GLY A 258 17.08 -3.28 8.60
CA GLY A 258 16.31 -2.42 9.51
C GLY A 258 16.91 -2.38 10.92
N LYS A 259 17.28 -3.52 11.48
CA LYS A 259 17.98 -3.63 12.78
C LYS A 259 19.31 -2.84 12.76
N GLU A 260 20.11 -3.01 11.70
CA GLU A 260 21.37 -2.29 11.52
C GLU A 260 21.17 -0.78 11.33
N PHE A 261 20.11 -0.38 10.64
CA PHE A 261 19.72 1.01 10.42
C PHE A 261 19.34 1.68 11.75
N LEU A 262 18.51 1.04 12.56
CA LEU A 262 18.06 1.55 13.86
C LEU A 262 19.23 1.65 14.87
N ALA A 263 20.11 0.63 14.91
CA ALA A 263 21.26 0.61 15.82
C ALA A 263 22.23 1.78 15.61
N LYS A 264 22.31 2.36 14.41
CA LYS A 264 23.14 3.53 14.12
C LYS A 264 22.54 4.87 14.61
N ARG A 265 21.31 4.86 15.12
CA ARG A 265 20.54 6.05 15.53
C ARG A 265 20.29 6.13 17.04
N ILE A 266 20.70 5.10 17.78
CA ILE A 266 20.78 5.07 19.25
C ILE A 266 22.09 5.71 19.68
#